data_80b50b86dbd50d23943e97cb8519ea15
#
_entry.id   80b50b86dbd50d23943e97cb8519ea15
#
_cell.length_a   1.000
_cell.length_b   1.000
_cell.length_c   1.000
_cell.angle_alpha   90.00
_cell.angle_beta   90.00
_cell.angle_gamma   90.00
#
_symmetry.space_group_name_H-M   'P 1'
#
loop_
_entity.id
_entity.type
_entity.pdbx_description
1 polymer ?
#
loop_
_entity_poly.entity_id
_entity_poly.type
_entity_poly.pdbx_seq_one_letter_code
_entity_poly.pdbx_strand_id
1 'polypeptide(L)'
;MNIHHILKQNKDRWWALPLILPVVLLPVLSVANTFTQLGDGIVALYYLPLSFLLTLMLFFGLEALPGVVVSLFLRYYPSVGLFETVTGILHFIVPLVLSWGGYRVFAPRRNMTAYGDIRLMGQRIFWQVFCPATLFLVLFQFAVYLGVYESRQSLAGLNPLNIRTLINYQGLLVSGLTGVPLSYLLIRLIRHPRYFKGLMSQLRTQIDKKVTAVEFVVWFLALGGLLAMLLLPMNENSSIFSTNYTLSLLMPVMLWGAMRFGYKLMSIIWTPVLLVSIHFFYHYIPVQGGYGIQLAITSSSYLVFSFVVTYMSMLATRQRTINIRSRSQAFLDPVVHMPNLRALSRELASHPWSALCLLRVPELEVLGRNYGVLLRIQYKQQLAQWINGTLQPKEQVYHLTGYDMAVRLEAESHQQRIETLDEHIKQFVFIWDGMPVQPQVGVSYCYVRSPVNHLYLVLGELGIVADLSLSTNHPENLQQRGAVHLQRSLKDKVAMMSRLQTALEQNAFSLLVQPVRGLRGDHYHEVLLRMRDDNGALIFPEQFLPIAQEFGLSSRVDLWVLERTLSFLAQHRQRLPGQRFAINLA
;
A
#
# COMPACT_ATOMS: atom_id res chain seq x y z
N MET A 1 0.86 -39.62 -21.05
CA MET A 1 0.98 -38.16 -21.29
C MET A 1 -0.42 -37.57 -21.14
N ASN A 2 -0.68 -36.78 -20.08
CA ASN A 2 -2.03 -36.38 -19.66
C ASN A 2 -2.63 -35.36 -20.65
N ILE A 3 -3.67 -35.71 -21.37
CA ILE A 3 -4.44 -34.87 -22.32
C ILE A 3 -4.81 -33.53 -21.66
N HIS A 4 -5.10 -33.52 -20.37
CA HIS A 4 -5.39 -32.33 -19.57
C HIS A 4 -4.22 -31.34 -19.49
N HIS A 5 -2.98 -31.80 -19.53
CA HIS A 5 -1.77 -30.96 -19.49
C HIS A 5 -1.51 -30.31 -20.85
N ILE A 6 -1.76 -31.03 -21.93
CA ILE A 6 -1.61 -30.53 -23.33
C ILE A 6 -2.67 -29.47 -23.64
N LEU A 7 -3.92 -29.72 -23.24
CA LEU A 7 -5.02 -28.73 -23.38
C LEU A 7 -4.77 -27.46 -22.58
N LYS A 8 -4.13 -27.57 -21.41
CA LYS A 8 -3.81 -26.42 -20.56
C LYS A 8 -2.66 -25.57 -21.10
N GLN A 9 -1.70 -26.17 -21.79
CA GLN A 9 -0.56 -25.48 -22.40
C GLN A 9 -0.93 -24.75 -23.69
N ASN A 10 -1.88 -25.30 -24.46
CA ASN A 10 -2.25 -24.80 -25.79
C ASN A 10 -3.53 -23.95 -25.82
N LYS A 11 -4.15 -23.71 -24.68
CA LYS A 11 -5.46 -23.00 -24.62
C LYS A 11 -5.43 -21.58 -25.18
N ASP A 12 -4.28 -20.93 -25.20
CA ASP A 12 -4.11 -19.54 -25.65
C ASP A 12 -3.65 -19.44 -27.11
N ARG A 13 -3.42 -20.56 -27.81
CA ARG A 13 -3.08 -20.56 -29.23
C ARG A 13 -4.30 -20.20 -30.09
N TRP A 14 -4.10 -19.62 -31.25
CA TRP A 14 -5.13 -19.08 -32.16
C TRP A 14 -6.28 -20.04 -32.45
N TRP A 15 -6.02 -21.35 -32.53
CA TRP A 15 -7.02 -22.39 -32.82
C TRP A 15 -7.84 -22.86 -31.60
N ALA A 16 -7.49 -22.46 -30.40
CA ALA A 16 -8.15 -22.86 -29.15
C ALA A 16 -9.16 -21.80 -28.66
N LEU A 17 -8.99 -21.28 -27.43
CA LEU A 17 -9.89 -20.27 -26.87
C LEU A 17 -10.03 -19.01 -27.73
N PRO A 18 -8.95 -18.48 -28.37
CA PRO A 18 -9.10 -17.29 -29.22
C PRO A 18 -10.02 -17.49 -30.42
N LEU A 19 -10.12 -18.71 -30.96
CA LEU A 19 -11.05 -19.04 -32.05
C LEU A 19 -12.47 -19.34 -31.54
N ILE A 20 -12.57 -20.16 -30.47
CA ILE A 20 -13.87 -20.65 -29.97
C ILE A 20 -14.69 -19.54 -29.33
N LEU A 21 -14.03 -18.70 -28.50
CA LEU A 21 -14.75 -17.66 -27.73
C LEU A 21 -15.51 -16.65 -28.61
N PRO A 22 -14.94 -16.05 -29.67
CA PRO A 22 -15.69 -15.11 -30.47
C PRO A 22 -16.80 -15.81 -31.27
N VAL A 23 -16.58 -17.03 -31.77
CA VAL A 23 -17.59 -17.76 -32.55
C VAL A 23 -18.82 -18.10 -31.68
N VAL A 24 -18.61 -18.54 -30.44
CA VAL A 24 -19.70 -18.95 -29.53
C VAL A 24 -20.33 -17.76 -28.82
N LEU A 25 -19.52 -16.84 -28.29
CA LEU A 25 -20.03 -15.76 -27.42
C LEU A 25 -20.54 -14.54 -28.20
N LEU A 26 -20.04 -14.26 -29.42
CA LEU A 26 -20.49 -13.09 -30.16
C LEU A 26 -21.99 -13.12 -30.48
N PRO A 27 -22.59 -14.24 -30.96
CA PRO A 27 -24.03 -14.34 -31.13
C PRO A 27 -24.81 -14.11 -29.83
N VAL A 28 -24.38 -14.75 -28.74
CA VAL A 28 -25.04 -14.63 -27.42
C VAL A 28 -24.98 -13.20 -26.89
N LEU A 29 -23.81 -12.58 -26.93
CA LEU A 29 -23.62 -11.20 -26.42
C LEU A 29 -24.33 -10.17 -27.32
N SER A 30 -24.55 -10.47 -28.57
CA SER A 30 -25.30 -9.56 -29.46
C SER A 30 -26.79 -9.47 -29.14
N VAL A 31 -27.36 -10.37 -28.34
CA VAL A 31 -28.71 -10.22 -27.79
C VAL A 31 -28.82 -8.99 -26.87
N ALA A 32 -27.69 -8.60 -26.22
CA ALA A 32 -27.64 -7.38 -25.42
C ALA A 32 -27.61 -6.08 -26.22
N ASN A 33 -27.48 -6.13 -27.56
CA ASN A 33 -27.55 -4.95 -28.40
C ASN A 33 -28.97 -4.41 -28.42
N THR A 34 -29.10 -3.10 -28.27
CA THR A 34 -30.42 -2.43 -28.36
C THR A 34 -30.39 -1.41 -29.48
N PHE A 35 -31.30 -1.59 -30.40
CA PHE A 35 -31.53 -0.71 -31.55
C PHE A 35 -32.94 -0.11 -31.48
N THR A 36 -33.09 1.10 -31.98
CA THR A 36 -34.40 1.73 -32.13
C THR A 36 -34.48 2.49 -33.44
N GLN A 37 -35.72 2.70 -33.92
CA GLN A 37 -35.97 3.46 -35.12
C GLN A 37 -36.06 4.96 -34.80
N LEU A 38 -35.38 5.79 -35.59
CA LEU A 38 -35.41 7.24 -35.46
C LEU A 38 -35.61 7.86 -36.86
N GLY A 39 -36.86 8.27 -37.18
CA GLY A 39 -37.25 8.63 -38.53
C GLY A 39 -37.07 7.42 -39.46
N ASP A 40 -36.43 7.63 -40.61
CA ASP A 40 -36.17 6.59 -41.59
C ASP A 40 -34.95 5.72 -41.30
N GLY A 41 -34.29 5.90 -40.15
CA GLY A 41 -33.07 5.18 -39.83
C GLY A 41 -33.10 4.50 -38.48
N ILE A 42 -32.15 3.57 -38.28
CA ILE A 42 -31.95 2.81 -37.06
C ILE A 42 -30.77 3.42 -36.27
N VAL A 43 -30.89 3.54 -34.97
CA VAL A 43 -29.81 3.95 -34.06
C VAL A 43 -29.53 2.88 -33.02
N ALA A 44 -28.26 2.72 -32.67
CA ALA A 44 -27.79 1.79 -31.64
C ALA A 44 -27.65 2.52 -30.31
N LEU A 45 -28.47 2.16 -29.33
CA LEU A 45 -28.36 2.67 -27.98
C LEU A 45 -27.27 1.95 -27.19
N TYR A 46 -26.99 0.69 -27.53
CA TYR A 46 -25.93 -0.13 -26.94
C TYR A 46 -25.41 -1.13 -27.96
N TYR A 47 -24.08 -1.22 -28.11
CA TYR A 47 -23.46 -2.09 -29.10
C TYR A 47 -22.24 -2.82 -28.49
N LEU A 48 -22.45 -4.02 -27.96
CA LEU A 48 -21.45 -4.80 -27.20
C LEU A 48 -20.35 -5.48 -28.07
N PRO A 49 -20.58 -5.88 -29.34
CA PRO A 49 -19.61 -6.65 -30.13
C PRO A 49 -18.24 -6.00 -30.21
N LEU A 50 -18.14 -4.70 -30.44
CA LEU A 50 -16.87 -3.99 -30.54
C LEU A 50 -16.05 -4.11 -29.23
N SER A 51 -16.70 -3.93 -28.08
CA SER A 51 -16.09 -4.01 -26.75
C SER A 51 -15.61 -5.42 -26.40
N PHE A 52 -16.40 -6.42 -26.78
CA PHE A 52 -16.06 -7.83 -26.57
C PHE A 52 -14.86 -8.25 -27.42
N LEU A 53 -14.86 -7.93 -28.71
CA LEU A 53 -13.77 -8.24 -29.63
C LEU A 53 -12.47 -7.53 -29.24
N LEU A 54 -12.56 -6.26 -28.81
CA LEU A 54 -11.40 -5.55 -28.24
C LEU A 54 -10.84 -6.26 -27.00
N THR A 55 -11.72 -6.75 -26.14
CA THR A 55 -11.31 -7.45 -24.92
C THR A 55 -10.60 -8.77 -25.26
N LEU A 56 -11.04 -9.49 -26.29
CA LEU A 56 -10.31 -10.67 -26.79
C LEU A 56 -8.91 -10.31 -27.26
N MET A 57 -8.76 -9.20 -28.00
CA MET A 57 -7.44 -8.68 -28.40
C MET A 57 -6.57 -8.31 -27.19
N LEU A 58 -7.14 -7.77 -26.11
CA LEU A 58 -6.40 -7.46 -24.88
C LEU A 58 -5.89 -8.72 -24.17
N PHE A 59 -6.61 -9.85 -24.27
CA PHE A 59 -6.19 -11.13 -23.64
C PHE A 59 -5.22 -11.93 -24.49
N PHE A 60 -5.49 -12.06 -25.78
CA PHE A 60 -4.79 -12.99 -26.67
C PHE A 60 -3.90 -12.29 -27.71
N GLY A 61 -3.98 -10.96 -27.80
CA GLY A 61 -3.23 -10.21 -28.80
C GLY A 61 -3.67 -10.54 -30.23
N LEU A 62 -2.71 -10.61 -31.14
CA LEU A 62 -2.96 -10.92 -32.55
C LEU A 62 -3.47 -12.36 -32.76
N GLU A 63 -3.26 -13.26 -31.82
CA GLU A 63 -3.80 -14.64 -31.83
C GLU A 63 -5.34 -14.67 -31.85
N ALA A 64 -6.01 -13.57 -31.45
CA ALA A 64 -7.46 -13.46 -31.51
C ALA A 64 -8.00 -13.14 -32.92
N LEU A 65 -7.19 -12.57 -33.83
CA LEU A 65 -7.63 -12.09 -35.12
C LEU A 65 -8.32 -13.18 -35.98
N PRO A 66 -7.78 -14.42 -36.12
CA PRO A 66 -8.46 -15.44 -36.91
C PRO A 66 -9.86 -15.74 -36.38
N GLY A 67 -10.04 -15.82 -35.07
CA GLY A 67 -11.33 -16.03 -34.45
C GLY A 67 -12.30 -14.85 -34.65
N VAL A 68 -11.81 -13.62 -34.59
CA VAL A 68 -12.58 -12.41 -34.90
C VAL A 68 -13.07 -12.44 -36.34
N VAL A 69 -12.19 -12.73 -37.30
CA VAL A 69 -12.55 -12.82 -38.74
C VAL A 69 -13.62 -13.88 -38.97
N VAL A 70 -13.40 -15.11 -38.46
CA VAL A 70 -14.34 -16.21 -38.61
C VAL A 70 -15.70 -15.88 -38.00
N SER A 71 -15.72 -15.34 -36.78
CA SER A 71 -16.97 -15.01 -36.09
C SER A 71 -17.78 -13.90 -36.81
N LEU A 72 -17.10 -12.89 -37.32
CA LEU A 72 -17.74 -11.81 -38.10
C LEU A 72 -18.22 -12.32 -39.47
N PHE A 73 -17.42 -13.16 -40.13
CA PHE A 73 -17.81 -13.77 -41.40
C PHE A 73 -19.06 -14.62 -41.26
N LEU A 74 -19.11 -15.53 -40.31
CA LEU A 74 -20.28 -16.38 -40.04
C LEU A 74 -21.54 -15.56 -39.70
N ARG A 75 -21.35 -14.41 -39.07
CA ARG A 75 -22.47 -13.54 -38.68
C ARG A 75 -23.04 -12.73 -39.85
N TYR A 76 -22.19 -12.15 -40.71
CA TYR A 76 -22.62 -11.18 -41.70
C TYR A 76 -22.84 -11.79 -43.09
N TYR A 77 -22.05 -12.79 -43.48
CA TYR A 77 -22.14 -13.40 -44.81
C TYR A 77 -23.56 -13.86 -45.22
N PRO A 78 -24.34 -14.50 -44.32
CA PRO A 78 -25.70 -14.95 -44.69
C PRO A 78 -26.70 -13.79 -44.95
N SER A 79 -26.42 -12.59 -44.44
CA SER A 79 -27.35 -11.46 -44.49
C SER A 79 -27.01 -10.39 -45.53
N VAL A 80 -25.71 -10.19 -45.86
CA VAL A 80 -25.28 -9.04 -46.69
C VAL A 80 -24.37 -9.40 -47.86
N GLY A 81 -24.07 -10.68 -48.07
CA GLY A 81 -23.20 -11.14 -49.15
C GLY A 81 -21.70 -10.92 -48.91
N LEU A 82 -20.86 -11.35 -49.87
CA LEU A 82 -19.42 -11.43 -49.69
C LEU A 82 -18.73 -10.05 -49.57
N PHE A 83 -19.05 -9.11 -50.46
CA PHE A 83 -18.39 -7.81 -50.53
C PHE A 83 -18.61 -6.98 -49.26
N GLU A 84 -19.87 -6.82 -48.83
CA GLU A 84 -20.19 -6.10 -47.60
C GLU A 84 -19.69 -6.82 -46.33
N THR A 85 -19.56 -8.15 -46.37
CA THR A 85 -18.99 -8.92 -45.27
C THR A 85 -17.48 -8.63 -45.11
N VAL A 86 -16.72 -8.68 -46.20
CA VAL A 86 -15.27 -8.42 -46.19
C VAL A 86 -14.98 -6.99 -45.74
N THR A 87 -15.71 -6.02 -46.30
CA THR A 87 -15.58 -4.61 -45.92
C THR A 87 -15.99 -4.40 -44.46
N GLY A 88 -17.05 -5.08 -43.98
CA GLY A 88 -17.46 -5.08 -42.57
C GLY A 88 -16.42 -5.65 -41.64
N ILE A 89 -15.75 -6.74 -42.03
CA ILE A 89 -14.65 -7.32 -41.23
C ILE A 89 -13.49 -6.33 -41.11
N LEU A 90 -13.07 -5.69 -42.21
CA LEU A 90 -12.03 -4.65 -42.18
C LEU A 90 -12.41 -3.48 -41.28
N HIS A 91 -13.69 -3.08 -41.32
CA HIS A 91 -14.25 -2.03 -40.49
C HIS A 91 -14.12 -2.32 -38.97
N PHE A 92 -14.21 -3.59 -38.55
CA PHE A 92 -13.94 -4.00 -37.16
C PHE A 92 -12.44 -4.12 -36.86
N ILE A 93 -11.68 -4.76 -37.76
CA ILE A 93 -10.26 -5.07 -37.51
C ILE A 93 -9.43 -3.80 -37.31
N VAL A 94 -9.64 -2.76 -38.16
CA VAL A 94 -8.82 -1.54 -38.10
C VAL A 94 -8.93 -0.84 -36.74
N PRO A 95 -10.13 -0.51 -36.22
CA PRO A 95 -10.26 0.06 -34.87
C PRO A 95 -9.70 -0.84 -33.75
N LEU A 96 -9.91 -2.17 -33.86
CA LEU A 96 -9.46 -3.13 -32.87
C LEU A 96 -7.92 -3.19 -32.79
N VAL A 97 -7.24 -3.30 -33.94
CA VAL A 97 -5.78 -3.41 -34.02
C VAL A 97 -5.13 -2.10 -33.58
N LEU A 98 -5.63 -0.96 -34.04
CA LEU A 98 -5.09 0.35 -33.68
C LEU A 98 -5.28 0.64 -32.19
N SER A 99 -6.47 0.35 -31.65
CA SER A 99 -6.75 0.56 -30.22
C SER A 99 -5.93 -0.38 -29.33
N TRP A 100 -5.84 -1.66 -29.68
CA TRP A 100 -5.01 -2.64 -28.98
C TRP A 100 -3.51 -2.29 -29.07
N GLY A 101 -3.03 -1.96 -30.28
CA GLY A 101 -1.63 -1.61 -30.52
C GLY A 101 -1.22 -0.36 -29.77
N GLY A 102 -2.03 0.71 -29.85
CA GLY A 102 -1.79 1.93 -29.10
C GLY A 102 -1.77 1.69 -27.59
N TYR A 103 -2.73 0.94 -27.05
CA TYR A 103 -2.71 0.56 -25.63
C TYR A 103 -1.45 -0.24 -25.25
N ARG A 104 -0.99 -1.15 -26.12
CA ARG A 104 0.24 -1.94 -25.90
C ARG A 104 1.50 -1.09 -25.85
N VAL A 105 1.58 -0.06 -26.69
CA VAL A 105 2.75 0.85 -26.75
C VAL A 105 2.81 1.77 -25.53
N PHE A 106 1.66 2.34 -25.13
CA PHE A 106 1.62 3.39 -24.10
C PHE A 106 1.36 2.87 -22.67
N ALA A 107 0.79 1.67 -22.50
CA ALA A 107 0.54 1.12 -21.17
C ALA A 107 1.74 0.34 -20.60
N PRO A 108 2.07 0.48 -19.31
CA PRO A 108 3.12 -0.31 -18.66
C PRO A 108 2.83 -1.81 -18.76
N ARG A 109 3.80 -2.60 -19.21
CA ARG A 109 3.65 -4.05 -19.47
C ARG A 109 3.10 -4.85 -18.28
N ARG A 110 3.43 -4.47 -17.04
CA ARG A 110 3.01 -5.19 -15.82
C ARG A 110 1.51 -5.15 -15.53
N ASN A 111 0.79 -4.15 -16.06
CA ASN A 111 -0.61 -3.88 -15.69
C ASN A 111 -1.58 -4.03 -16.86
N MET A 112 -1.16 -4.62 -17.98
CA MET A 112 -1.94 -4.67 -19.22
C MET A 112 -3.33 -5.27 -19.08
N THR A 113 -3.53 -6.24 -18.21
CA THR A 113 -4.79 -6.98 -18.06
C THR A 113 -5.45 -6.83 -16.67
N ALA A 114 -4.95 -5.95 -15.80
CA ALA A 114 -5.53 -5.74 -14.48
C ALA A 114 -6.54 -4.58 -14.48
N TYR A 115 -7.81 -4.84 -14.18
CA TYR A 115 -8.83 -3.80 -13.98
C TYR A 115 -8.88 -3.36 -12.52
N GLY A 116 -9.14 -2.05 -12.29
CA GLY A 116 -9.23 -1.44 -10.98
C GLY A 116 -8.03 -0.56 -10.60
N ASP A 117 -7.00 -0.44 -11.46
CA ASP A 117 -5.92 0.51 -11.25
C ASP A 117 -6.26 1.87 -11.91
N ILE A 118 -6.46 2.88 -11.07
CA ILE A 118 -6.82 4.23 -11.51
C ILE A 118 -5.69 4.93 -12.28
N ARG A 119 -4.42 4.51 -12.09
CA ARG A 119 -3.28 5.11 -12.81
C ARG A 119 -3.38 4.89 -14.31
N LEU A 120 -3.98 3.77 -14.71
CA LEU A 120 -4.17 3.40 -16.11
C LEU A 120 -5.53 3.83 -16.66
N MET A 121 -6.36 4.49 -15.84
CA MET A 121 -7.73 4.82 -16.23
C MET A 121 -7.79 5.73 -17.47
N GLY A 122 -6.98 6.79 -17.51
CA GLY A 122 -6.93 7.69 -18.66
C GLY A 122 -6.55 6.97 -19.95
N GLN A 123 -5.52 6.11 -19.91
CA GLN A 123 -5.11 5.32 -21.08
C GLN A 123 -6.17 4.29 -21.48
N ARG A 124 -6.87 3.68 -20.53
CA ARG A 124 -7.96 2.74 -20.82
C ARG A 124 -9.16 3.44 -21.42
N ILE A 125 -9.59 4.56 -20.86
CA ILE A 125 -10.68 5.35 -21.43
C ILE A 125 -10.32 5.75 -22.85
N PHE A 126 -9.12 6.26 -23.08
CA PHE A 126 -8.69 6.67 -24.41
C PHE A 126 -8.62 5.49 -25.40
N TRP A 127 -7.83 4.44 -25.08
CA TRP A 127 -7.54 3.35 -26.01
C TRP A 127 -8.60 2.25 -26.07
N GLN A 128 -9.45 2.10 -25.04
CA GLN A 128 -10.45 1.02 -24.98
C GLN A 128 -11.89 1.52 -25.15
N VAL A 129 -12.12 2.84 -25.02
CA VAL A 129 -13.45 3.43 -25.14
C VAL A 129 -13.47 4.45 -26.28
N PHE A 130 -12.72 5.56 -26.16
CA PHE A 130 -12.78 6.64 -27.18
C PHE A 130 -12.18 6.22 -28.52
N CYS A 131 -10.96 5.69 -28.55
CA CYS A 131 -10.28 5.35 -29.80
C CYS A 131 -11.06 4.34 -30.64
N PRO A 132 -11.50 3.17 -30.14
CA PRO A 132 -12.24 2.21 -30.95
C PRO A 132 -13.60 2.74 -31.37
N ALA A 133 -14.33 3.46 -30.51
CA ALA A 133 -15.64 4.02 -30.85
C ALA A 133 -15.53 5.10 -31.93
N THR A 134 -14.55 6.01 -31.81
CA THR A 134 -14.34 7.09 -32.80
C THR A 134 -13.89 6.53 -34.14
N LEU A 135 -12.89 5.64 -34.15
CA LEU A 135 -12.42 5.02 -35.40
C LEU A 135 -13.50 4.21 -36.06
N PHE A 136 -14.28 3.44 -35.30
CA PHE A 136 -15.38 2.66 -35.82
C PHE A 136 -16.44 3.56 -36.49
N LEU A 137 -16.84 4.63 -35.82
CA LEU A 137 -17.83 5.55 -36.34
C LEU A 137 -17.34 6.30 -37.60
N VAL A 138 -16.10 6.82 -37.56
CA VAL A 138 -15.52 7.57 -38.69
C VAL A 138 -15.36 6.67 -39.91
N LEU A 139 -14.85 5.45 -39.75
CA LEU A 139 -14.73 4.50 -40.84
C LEU A 139 -16.10 4.10 -41.38
N PHE A 140 -17.10 3.97 -40.51
CA PHE A 140 -18.48 3.68 -40.94
C PHE A 140 -19.07 4.81 -41.78
N GLN A 141 -18.96 6.05 -41.33
CA GLN A 141 -19.40 7.22 -42.07
C GLN A 141 -18.69 7.34 -43.43
N PHE A 142 -17.38 7.09 -43.45
CA PHE A 142 -16.58 7.12 -44.67
C PHE A 142 -16.98 6.02 -45.65
N ALA A 143 -17.23 4.81 -45.17
CA ALA A 143 -17.69 3.69 -46.02
C ALA A 143 -19.10 3.95 -46.62
N VAL A 144 -20.01 4.54 -45.85
CA VAL A 144 -21.31 4.97 -46.35
C VAL A 144 -21.20 6.10 -47.39
N TYR A 145 -20.30 7.08 -47.14
CA TYR A 145 -20.04 8.15 -48.11
C TYR A 145 -19.51 7.62 -49.46
N LEU A 146 -18.70 6.56 -49.43
CA LEU A 146 -18.18 5.89 -50.62
C LEU A 146 -19.20 4.93 -51.27
N GLY A 147 -20.42 4.79 -50.75
CA GLY A 147 -21.44 3.88 -51.26
C GLY A 147 -21.15 2.39 -51.02
N VAL A 148 -20.22 2.05 -50.11
CA VAL A 148 -19.84 0.66 -49.82
C VAL A 148 -20.95 -0.11 -49.09
N TYR A 149 -21.77 0.58 -48.29
CA TYR A 149 -22.86 0.01 -47.49
C TYR A 149 -24.25 0.49 -47.98
N GLU A 150 -24.64 0.13 -49.17
CA GLU A 150 -25.95 0.51 -49.69
C GLU A 150 -27.11 -0.02 -48.83
N SER A 151 -27.00 -1.27 -48.34
CA SER A 151 -28.00 -1.90 -47.46
C SER A 151 -28.07 -1.29 -46.05
N ARG A 152 -27.07 -0.50 -45.65
CA ARG A 152 -26.93 0.09 -44.31
C ARG A 152 -26.99 1.61 -44.26
N GLN A 153 -27.35 2.26 -45.36
CA GLN A 153 -27.50 3.73 -45.42
C GLN A 153 -28.50 4.26 -44.38
N SER A 154 -29.48 3.44 -43.97
CA SER A 154 -30.42 3.77 -42.91
C SER A 154 -29.79 3.93 -41.52
N LEU A 155 -28.60 3.35 -41.27
CA LEU A 155 -27.85 3.49 -40.01
C LEU A 155 -27.01 4.76 -39.96
N ALA A 156 -26.61 5.31 -41.11
CA ALA A 156 -25.78 6.50 -41.21
C ALA A 156 -26.60 7.63 -41.86
N GLY A 157 -26.84 8.68 -41.17
CA GLY A 157 -27.28 9.92 -41.80
C GLY A 157 -26.17 10.45 -42.73
N LEU A 158 -26.52 11.05 -43.88
CA LEU A 158 -25.59 11.72 -44.79
C LEU A 158 -24.81 12.87 -44.12
N ASN A 159 -25.28 13.33 -42.98
CA ASN A 159 -24.68 14.42 -42.22
C ASN A 159 -23.96 13.85 -40.96
N PRO A 160 -22.61 13.94 -40.84
CA PRO A 160 -21.85 13.38 -39.72
C PRO A 160 -22.18 14.01 -38.33
N LEU A 161 -22.80 15.19 -38.33
CA LEU A 161 -23.24 15.90 -37.12
C LEU A 161 -24.75 15.71 -36.82
N ASN A 162 -25.40 14.71 -37.42
CA ASN A 162 -26.79 14.43 -37.14
C ASN A 162 -26.98 13.82 -35.74
N ILE A 163 -28.18 14.00 -35.18
CA ILE A 163 -28.61 13.42 -33.90
C ILE A 163 -28.47 11.89 -33.86
N ARG A 164 -28.67 11.21 -34.99
CA ARG A 164 -28.47 9.76 -35.15
C ARG A 164 -27.01 9.36 -34.89
N THR A 165 -26.07 10.10 -35.49
CA THR A 165 -24.63 9.88 -35.33
C THR A 165 -24.21 10.08 -33.90
N LEU A 166 -24.74 11.11 -33.22
CA LEU A 166 -24.50 11.37 -31.81
C LEU A 166 -24.95 10.20 -30.94
N ILE A 167 -26.18 9.70 -31.12
CA ILE A 167 -26.72 8.58 -30.35
C ILE A 167 -25.91 7.31 -30.59
N ASN A 168 -25.58 6.98 -31.85
CA ASN A 168 -24.73 5.84 -32.19
C ASN A 168 -23.35 5.93 -31.52
N TYR A 169 -22.73 7.12 -31.51
CA TYR A 169 -21.44 7.35 -30.84
C TYR A 169 -21.54 7.15 -29.35
N GLN A 170 -22.58 7.70 -28.72
CA GLN A 170 -22.83 7.52 -27.29
C GLN A 170 -23.05 6.04 -26.94
N GLY A 171 -23.80 5.31 -27.73
CA GLY A 171 -24.02 3.87 -27.57
C GLY A 171 -22.74 3.05 -27.64
N LEU A 172 -21.81 3.40 -28.56
CA LEU A 172 -20.48 2.80 -28.63
C LEU A 172 -19.63 3.13 -27.41
N LEU A 173 -19.65 4.38 -26.94
CA LEU A 173 -18.89 4.80 -25.76
C LEU A 173 -19.41 4.11 -24.49
N VAL A 174 -20.72 4.05 -24.28
CA VAL A 174 -21.35 3.37 -23.14
C VAL A 174 -21.00 1.89 -23.14
N SER A 175 -21.12 1.23 -24.29
CA SER A 175 -20.76 -0.18 -24.44
C SER A 175 -19.26 -0.41 -24.23
N GLY A 176 -18.40 0.51 -24.65
CA GLY A 176 -16.96 0.48 -24.36
C GLY A 176 -16.67 0.55 -22.86
N LEU A 177 -17.30 1.50 -22.18
CA LEU A 177 -17.07 1.76 -20.77
C LEU A 177 -17.55 0.62 -19.85
N THR A 178 -18.68 0.00 -20.18
CA THR A 178 -19.30 -1.07 -19.37
C THR A 178 -19.02 -2.47 -19.92
N GLY A 179 -19.00 -2.63 -21.23
CA GLY A 179 -18.83 -3.92 -21.90
C GLY A 179 -17.40 -4.46 -21.83
N VAL A 180 -16.38 -3.60 -21.91
CA VAL A 180 -14.99 -4.06 -21.80
C VAL A 180 -14.69 -4.68 -20.42
N PRO A 181 -15.04 -4.06 -19.27
CA PRO A 181 -14.88 -4.69 -17.95
C PRO A 181 -15.70 -5.97 -17.78
N LEU A 182 -16.95 -6.00 -18.30
CA LEU A 182 -17.80 -7.18 -18.23
C LEU A 182 -17.20 -8.34 -19.03
N SER A 183 -16.81 -8.09 -20.29
CA SER A 183 -16.17 -9.07 -21.16
C SER A 183 -14.85 -9.57 -20.58
N TYR A 184 -14.08 -8.68 -19.95
CA TYR A 184 -12.86 -9.04 -19.25
C TYR A 184 -13.11 -10.04 -18.11
N LEU A 185 -14.11 -9.80 -17.28
CA LEU A 185 -14.49 -10.72 -16.21
C LEU A 185 -14.94 -12.07 -16.76
N LEU A 186 -15.79 -12.06 -17.78
CA LEU A 186 -16.31 -13.27 -18.42
C LEU A 186 -15.19 -14.13 -19.02
N ILE A 187 -14.33 -13.55 -19.85
CA ILE A 187 -13.20 -14.26 -20.48
C ILE A 187 -12.24 -14.79 -19.41
N ARG A 188 -11.97 -14.02 -18.37
CA ARG A 188 -11.09 -14.44 -17.29
C ARG A 188 -11.66 -15.60 -16.48
N LEU A 189 -12.96 -15.62 -16.23
CA LEU A 189 -13.63 -16.74 -15.55
C LEU A 189 -13.59 -18.01 -16.40
N ILE A 190 -13.85 -17.89 -17.71
CA ILE A 190 -13.79 -19.03 -18.65
C ILE A 190 -12.35 -19.58 -18.72
N ARG A 191 -11.38 -18.67 -18.87
CA ARG A 191 -9.96 -19.04 -18.98
C ARG A 191 -9.40 -19.68 -17.69
N HIS A 192 -9.85 -19.22 -16.53
CA HIS A 192 -9.38 -19.63 -15.20
C HIS A 192 -10.54 -19.74 -14.20
N PRO A 193 -11.30 -20.86 -14.15
CA PRO A 193 -12.44 -20.99 -13.24
C PRO A 193 -12.08 -20.80 -11.75
N ARG A 194 -10.86 -21.17 -11.35
CA ARG A 194 -10.35 -20.94 -9.98
C ARG A 194 -10.28 -19.44 -9.60
N TYR A 195 -10.28 -18.56 -10.59
CA TYR A 195 -10.32 -17.11 -10.37
C TYR A 195 -11.59 -16.66 -9.64
N PHE A 196 -12.69 -17.43 -9.71
CA PHE A 196 -13.94 -17.12 -9.00
C PHE A 196 -13.73 -16.98 -7.48
N LYS A 197 -12.98 -17.90 -6.87
CA LYS A 197 -12.64 -17.82 -5.43
C LYS A 197 -11.81 -16.57 -5.12
N GLY A 198 -10.83 -16.27 -5.97
CA GLY A 198 -10.02 -15.04 -5.85
C GLY A 198 -10.82 -13.77 -6.08
N LEU A 199 -11.80 -13.77 -7.01
CA LEU A 199 -12.70 -12.65 -7.24
C LEU A 199 -13.55 -12.37 -6.00
N MET A 200 -14.14 -13.41 -5.40
CA MET A 200 -14.95 -13.26 -4.18
C MET A 200 -14.15 -12.67 -3.01
N SER A 201 -12.91 -13.13 -2.82
CA SER A 201 -11.99 -12.54 -1.84
C SER A 201 -11.69 -11.06 -2.14
N GLN A 202 -11.45 -10.74 -3.42
CA GLN A 202 -11.18 -9.35 -3.84
C GLN A 202 -12.40 -8.44 -3.70
N LEU A 203 -13.61 -8.94 -3.93
CA LEU A 203 -14.85 -8.20 -3.68
C LEU A 203 -14.96 -7.84 -2.19
N ARG A 204 -14.74 -8.81 -1.29
CA ARG A 204 -14.77 -8.56 0.16
C ARG A 204 -13.74 -7.52 0.61
N THR A 205 -12.55 -7.53 0.03
CA THR A 205 -11.49 -6.56 0.40
C THR A 205 -11.75 -5.14 -0.12
N GLN A 206 -12.56 -4.99 -1.17
CA GLN A 206 -12.92 -3.69 -1.74
C GLN A 206 -14.13 -3.05 -1.05
N ILE A 207 -14.99 -3.82 -0.39
CA ILE A 207 -16.11 -3.32 0.40
C ILE A 207 -15.59 -2.61 1.65
N ASP A 208 -16.21 -1.50 2.03
CA ASP A 208 -15.85 -0.79 3.25
C ASP A 208 -16.15 -1.67 4.47
N LYS A 209 -15.20 -1.79 5.39
CA LYS A 209 -15.34 -2.59 6.62
C LYS A 209 -16.49 -2.12 7.52
N LYS A 210 -16.98 -0.89 7.35
CA LYS A 210 -18.08 -0.32 8.09
C LYS A 210 -19.46 -0.65 7.48
N VAL A 211 -19.51 -1.29 6.32
CA VAL A 211 -20.76 -1.68 5.67
C VAL A 211 -21.38 -2.85 6.43
N THR A 212 -22.62 -2.67 6.87
CA THR A 212 -23.42 -3.72 7.48
C THR A 212 -24.20 -4.50 6.41
N ALA A 213 -24.58 -5.73 6.71
CA ALA A 213 -25.43 -6.52 5.82
C ALA A 213 -26.79 -5.83 5.57
N VAL A 214 -27.32 -5.15 6.56
CA VAL A 214 -28.57 -4.38 6.46
C VAL A 214 -28.42 -3.23 5.46
N GLU A 215 -27.32 -2.46 5.53
CA GLU A 215 -27.04 -1.37 4.59
C GLU A 215 -26.99 -1.89 3.13
N PHE A 216 -26.36 -3.03 2.92
CA PHE A 216 -26.30 -3.66 1.60
C PHE A 216 -27.69 -4.08 1.09
N VAL A 217 -28.49 -4.72 1.93
CA VAL A 217 -29.85 -5.16 1.58
C VAL A 217 -30.75 -3.97 1.28
N VAL A 218 -30.74 -2.93 2.12
CA VAL A 218 -31.54 -1.71 1.92
C VAL A 218 -31.16 -1.03 0.61
N TRP A 219 -29.84 -0.91 0.34
CA TRP A 219 -29.37 -0.35 -0.92
C TRP A 219 -29.82 -1.16 -2.13
N PHE A 220 -29.74 -2.50 -2.05
CA PHE A 220 -30.13 -3.39 -3.15
C PHE A 220 -31.64 -3.33 -3.41
N LEU A 221 -32.46 -3.27 -2.35
CA LEU A 221 -33.91 -3.08 -2.45
C LEU A 221 -34.28 -1.71 -3.03
N ALA A 222 -33.60 -0.65 -2.62
CA ALA A 222 -33.79 0.68 -3.19
C ALA A 222 -33.47 0.71 -4.70
N LEU A 223 -32.34 0.10 -5.09
CA LEU A 223 -31.96 -0.04 -6.51
C LEU A 223 -32.98 -0.85 -7.31
N GLY A 224 -33.40 -1.99 -6.78
CA GLY A 224 -34.42 -2.85 -7.41
C GLY A 224 -35.78 -2.15 -7.50
N GLY A 225 -36.20 -1.43 -6.46
CA GLY A 225 -37.44 -0.66 -6.46
C GLY A 225 -37.45 0.46 -7.47
N LEU A 226 -36.36 1.24 -7.58
CA LEU A 226 -36.23 2.29 -8.60
C LEU A 226 -36.19 1.70 -10.02
N LEU A 227 -35.50 0.58 -10.22
CA LEU A 227 -35.49 -0.11 -11.52
C LEU A 227 -36.88 -0.62 -11.87
N ALA A 228 -37.60 -1.23 -10.94
CA ALA A 228 -38.96 -1.67 -11.14
C ALA A 228 -39.90 -0.49 -11.49
N MET A 229 -39.78 0.65 -10.80
CA MET A 229 -40.53 1.86 -11.13
C MET A 229 -40.22 2.39 -12.53
N LEU A 230 -38.96 2.34 -12.94
CA LEU A 230 -38.53 2.77 -14.30
C LEU A 230 -39.12 1.87 -15.40
N LEU A 231 -39.34 0.58 -15.10
CA LEU A 231 -39.84 -0.42 -16.05
C LEU A 231 -41.38 -0.53 -16.09
N LEU A 232 -42.10 0.19 -15.21
CA LEU A 232 -43.55 0.24 -15.28
C LEU A 232 -43.99 0.97 -16.56
N PRO A 233 -44.91 0.39 -17.34
CA PRO A 233 -45.36 1.03 -18.57
C PRO A 233 -46.09 2.34 -18.27
N MET A 234 -45.86 3.36 -19.11
CA MET A 234 -46.59 4.63 -19.03
C MET A 234 -48.04 4.43 -19.47
N ASN A 235 -48.96 4.64 -18.56
CA ASN A 235 -50.39 4.81 -18.83
C ASN A 235 -50.80 6.29 -18.72
N GLU A 236 -51.94 6.69 -19.23
CA GLU A 236 -52.44 8.09 -19.17
C GLU A 236 -52.53 8.63 -17.71
N ASN A 237 -52.61 7.74 -16.70
CA ASN A 237 -52.59 8.05 -15.28
C ASN A 237 -51.20 7.81 -14.66
N SER A 238 -50.12 7.75 -15.42
CA SER A 238 -48.79 7.45 -14.91
C SER A 238 -48.31 8.55 -13.94
N SER A 239 -47.84 8.12 -12.79
CA SER A 239 -47.26 9.00 -11.79
C SER A 239 -45.92 9.56 -12.30
N ILE A 240 -45.47 10.67 -11.72
CA ILE A 240 -44.17 11.31 -11.98
C ILE A 240 -43.00 10.28 -11.92
N PHE A 241 -43.17 9.18 -11.20
CA PHE A 241 -42.16 8.13 -10.99
C PHE A 241 -41.96 7.20 -12.18
N SER A 242 -42.86 7.15 -13.18
CA SER A 242 -42.71 6.33 -14.40
C SER A 242 -42.14 7.11 -15.57
N THR A 243 -41.41 8.19 -15.34
CA THR A 243 -40.83 9.08 -16.33
C THR A 243 -39.29 9.04 -16.31
N ASN A 244 -38.65 9.76 -17.22
CA ASN A 244 -37.21 9.98 -17.29
C ASN A 244 -36.59 10.46 -15.95
N TYR A 245 -37.35 11.04 -15.04
CA TYR A 245 -36.90 11.47 -13.71
C TYR A 245 -36.43 10.29 -12.85
N THR A 246 -37.06 9.11 -12.99
CA THR A 246 -36.65 7.91 -12.24
C THR A 246 -35.25 7.45 -12.63
N LEU A 247 -34.86 7.62 -13.91
CA LEU A 247 -33.50 7.36 -14.36
C LEU A 247 -32.49 8.25 -13.61
N SER A 248 -32.85 9.52 -13.38
CA SER A 248 -31.98 10.45 -12.63
C SER A 248 -31.88 10.06 -11.16
N LEU A 249 -32.92 9.46 -10.55
CA LEU A 249 -32.91 8.98 -9.17
C LEU A 249 -32.03 7.74 -8.97
N LEU A 250 -31.77 6.97 -10.01
CA LEU A 250 -30.79 5.86 -9.94
C LEU A 250 -29.39 6.36 -9.64
N MET A 251 -29.03 7.58 -10.05
CA MET A 251 -27.68 8.12 -9.90
C MET A 251 -27.23 8.28 -8.45
N PRO A 252 -27.98 8.91 -7.53
CA PRO A 252 -27.61 8.97 -6.11
C PRO A 252 -27.45 7.60 -5.47
N VAL A 253 -28.33 6.65 -5.77
CA VAL A 253 -28.27 5.27 -5.25
C VAL A 253 -27.01 4.57 -5.76
N MET A 254 -26.70 4.72 -7.05
CA MET A 254 -25.49 4.15 -7.65
C MET A 254 -24.22 4.80 -7.11
N LEU A 255 -24.22 6.11 -6.86
CA LEU A 255 -23.08 6.82 -6.25
C LEU A 255 -22.84 6.34 -4.81
N TRP A 256 -23.90 6.17 -4.04
CA TRP A 256 -23.77 5.57 -2.70
C TRP A 256 -23.08 4.21 -2.79
N GLY A 257 -23.59 3.31 -3.64
CA GLY A 257 -22.96 2.01 -3.87
C GLY A 257 -21.51 2.11 -4.33
N ALA A 258 -21.19 3.04 -5.24
CA ALA A 258 -19.84 3.27 -5.74
C ALA A 258 -18.87 3.67 -4.62
N MET A 259 -19.33 4.49 -3.68
CA MET A 259 -18.54 4.91 -2.52
C MET A 259 -18.38 3.81 -1.48
N ARG A 260 -19.30 2.85 -1.38
CA ARG A 260 -19.32 1.84 -0.30
C ARG A 260 -18.84 0.46 -0.71
N PHE A 261 -19.14 0.00 -1.94
CA PHE A 261 -18.94 -1.40 -2.33
C PHE A 261 -17.72 -1.64 -3.23
N GLY A 262 -17.13 -0.58 -3.77
CA GLY A 262 -15.91 -0.66 -4.58
C GLY A 262 -16.14 -1.01 -6.04
N TYR A 263 -15.08 -0.84 -6.84
CA TYR A 263 -15.15 -0.84 -8.31
C TYR A 263 -15.65 -2.15 -8.93
N LYS A 264 -15.14 -3.30 -8.48
CA LYS A 264 -15.47 -4.59 -9.11
C LYS A 264 -16.94 -4.96 -8.92
N LEU A 265 -17.46 -4.79 -7.71
CA LEU A 265 -18.86 -5.09 -7.43
C LEU A 265 -19.78 -4.13 -8.18
N MET A 266 -19.44 -2.83 -8.17
CA MET A 266 -20.22 -1.83 -8.88
C MET A 266 -20.24 -2.05 -10.39
N SER A 267 -19.13 -2.44 -11.02
CA SER A 267 -19.09 -2.81 -12.44
C SER A 267 -20.01 -4.00 -12.75
N ILE A 268 -20.03 -5.02 -11.86
CA ILE A 268 -20.87 -6.21 -12.03
C ILE A 268 -22.36 -5.86 -11.90
N ILE A 269 -22.72 -4.93 -11.01
CA ILE A 269 -24.11 -4.55 -10.76
C ILE A 269 -24.58 -3.51 -11.78
N TRP A 270 -23.76 -2.47 -12.06
CA TRP A 270 -24.16 -1.39 -12.96
C TRP A 270 -24.42 -1.87 -14.38
N THR A 271 -23.60 -2.76 -14.93
CA THR A 271 -23.75 -3.19 -16.31
C THR A 271 -25.09 -3.89 -16.57
N PRO A 272 -25.57 -4.87 -15.77
CA PRO A 272 -26.92 -5.43 -15.93
C PRO A 272 -28.04 -4.40 -15.72
N VAL A 273 -27.92 -3.52 -14.72
CA VAL A 273 -28.91 -2.46 -14.48
C VAL A 273 -29.03 -1.56 -15.72
N LEU A 274 -27.90 -1.17 -16.27
CA LEU A 274 -27.85 -0.36 -17.48
C LEU A 274 -28.45 -1.10 -18.69
N LEU A 275 -28.08 -2.36 -18.91
CA LEU A 275 -28.61 -3.18 -20.01
C LEU A 275 -30.13 -3.33 -19.93
N VAL A 276 -30.66 -3.61 -18.73
CA VAL A 276 -32.10 -3.70 -18.51
C VAL A 276 -32.76 -2.34 -18.78
N SER A 277 -32.20 -1.25 -18.26
CA SER A 277 -32.73 0.10 -18.50
C SER A 277 -32.74 0.43 -20.00
N ILE A 278 -31.65 0.16 -20.71
CA ILE A 278 -31.54 0.45 -22.15
C ILE A 278 -32.49 -0.47 -22.96
N HIS A 279 -32.61 -1.75 -22.58
CA HIS A 279 -33.47 -2.68 -23.32
C HIS A 279 -34.95 -2.28 -23.26
N PHE A 280 -35.39 -1.79 -22.10
CA PHE A 280 -36.77 -1.36 -21.88
C PHE A 280 -36.96 0.15 -21.96
N PHE A 281 -36.12 0.87 -22.73
CA PHE A 281 -36.15 2.33 -22.86
C PHE A 281 -37.51 2.88 -23.30
N TYR A 282 -38.29 2.12 -24.06
CA TYR A 282 -39.63 2.48 -24.57
C TYR A 282 -40.67 2.62 -23.45
N HIS A 283 -40.43 2.13 -22.26
CA HIS A 283 -41.33 2.31 -21.11
C HIS A 283 -41.28 3.72 -20.52
N TYR A 284 -40.20 4.46 -20.71
CA TYR A 284 -40.02 5.78 -20.12
C TYR A 284 -39.63 6.87 -21.13
N ILE A 285 -39.49 6.55 -22.40
CA ILE A 285 -39.28 7.52 -23.48
C ILE A 285 -40.49 7.45 -24.41
N PRO A 286 -41.42 8.43 -24.38
CA PRO A 286 -42.58 8.43 -25.28
C PRO A 286 -42.14 8.69 -26.71
N VAL A 287 -42.77 7.97 -27.67
CA VAL A 287 -42.52 8.09 -29.10
C VAL A 287 -43.24 9.30 -29.73
N GLN A 288 -43.57 10.31 -28.95
CA GLN A 288 -44.27 11.53 -29.38
C GLN A 288 -43.27 12.69 -29.61
N GLY A 289 -43.74 13.84 -30.05
CA GLY A 289 -42.97 15.01 -30.49
C GLY A 289 -41.66 15.25 -29.72
N GLY A 290 -40.54 15.36 -30.45
CA GLY A 290 -39.23 15.52 -29.86
C GLY A 290 -38.49 14.22 -29.47
N TYR A 291 -39.00 13.05 -29.86
CA TYR A 291 -38.46 11.72 -29.55
C TYR A 291 -36.93 11.63 -29.74
N GLY A 292 -36.39 12.12 -30.86
CA GLY A 292 -34.96 12.08 -31.13
C GLY A 292 -34.13 12.87 -30.11
N ILE A 293 -34.61 14.00 -29.65
CA ILE A 293 -33.93 14.84 -28.66
C ILE A 293 -33.98 14.14 -27.29
N GLN A 294 -35.12 13.59 -26.88
CA GLN A 294 -35.26 12.84 -25.64
C GLN A 294 -34.36 11.60 -25.61
N LEU A 295 -34.29 10.89 -26.73
CA LEU A 295 -33.43 9.73 -26.90
C LEU A 295 -31.95 10.12 -26.77
N ALA A 296 -31.52 11.24 -27.37
CA ALA A 296 -30.16 11.75 -27.26
C ALA A 296 -29.82 12.17 -25.84
N ILE A 297 -30.74 12.83 -25.14
CA ILE A 297 -30.56 13.23 -23.73
C ILE A 297 -30.44 11.99 -22.85
N THR A 298 -31.29 10.99 -23.02
CA THR A 298 -31.26 9.75 -22.26
C THR A 298 -29.98 8.96 -22.53
N SER A 299 -29.57 8.85 -23.79
CA SER A 299 -28.31 8.21 -24.18
C SER A 299 -27.09 8.93 -23.57
N SER A 300 -27.12 10.27 -23.54
CA SER A 300 -26.12 11.08 -22.83
C SER A 300 -26.11 10.78 -21.33
N SER A 301 -27.27 10.62 -20.72
CA SER A 301 -27.39 10.28 -19.29
C SER A 301 -26.79 8.90 -19.00
N TYR A 302 -27.02 7.90 -19.83
CA TYR A 302 -26.37 6.59 -19.69
C TYR A 302 -24.85 6.68 -19.74
N LEU A 303 -24.31 7.49 -20.66
CA LEU A 303 -22.86 7.70 -20.77
C LEU A 303 -22.31 8.38 -19.53
N VAL A 304 -22.91 9.48 -19.10
CA VAL A 304 -22.47 10.25 -17.92
C VAL A 304 -22.56 9.38 -16.66
N PHE A 305 -23.68 8.68 -16.45
CA PHE A 305 -23.84 7.82 -15.27
C PHE A 305 -22.84 6.68 -15.26
N SER A 306 -22.62 6.01 -16.40
CA SER A 306 -21.63 4.94 -16.51
C SER A 306 -20.22 5.44 -16.21
N PHE A 307 -19.86 6.63 -16.71
CA PHE A 307 -18.57 7.27 -16.42
C PHE A 307 -18.44 7.61 -14.94
N VAL A 308 -19.42 8.29 -14.37
CA VAL A 308 -19.39 8.74 -12.97
C VAL A 308 -19.37 7.56 -12.00
N VAL A 309 -20.22 6.54 -12.20
CA VAL A 309 -20.24 5.34 -11.34
C VAL A 309 -18.90 4.60 -11.41
N THR A 310 -18.34 4.43 -12.61
CA THR A 310 -17.05 3.78 -12.82
C THR A 310 -15.93 4.57 -12.15
N TYR A 311 -15.87 5.89 -12.39
CA TYR A 311 -14.83 6.77 -11.84
C TYR A 311 -14.89 6.84 -10.33
N MET A 312 -16.06 7.11 -9.75
CA MET A 312 -16.25 7.26 -8.31
C MET A 312 -15.95 5.95 -7.56
N SER A 313 -16.37 4.80 -8.11
CA SER A 313 -16.07 3.51 -7.49
C SER A 313 -14.58 3.17 -7.52
N MET A 314 -13.86 3.53 -8.59
CA MET A 314 -12.40 3.40 -8.67
C MET A 314 -11.69 4.33 -7.69
N LEU A 315 -12.12 5.59 -7.61
CA LEU A 315 -11.56 6.57 -6.69
C LEU A 315 -11.72 6.13 -5.23
N ALA A 316 -12.92 5.71 -4.84
CA ALA A 316 -13.22 5.19 -3.51
C ALA A 316 -12.37 3.96 -3.17
N THR A 317 -12.22 3.02 -4.12
CA THR A 317 -11.38 1.82 -3.94
C THR A 317 -9.90 2.20 -3.75
N ARG A 318 -9.39 3.15 -4.55
CA ARG A 318 -8.01 3.65 -4.40
C ARG A 318 -7.80 4.33 -3.05
N GLN A 319 -8.70 5.22 -2.67
CA GLN A 319 -8.61 5.94 -1.39
C GLN A 319 -8.53 4.98 -0.21
N ARG A 320 -9.35 3.91 -0.22
CA ARG A 320 -9.29 2.87 0.81
C ARG A 320 -7.96 2.12 0.81
N THR A 321 -7.46 1.76 -0.37
CA THR A 321 -6.17 1.05 -0.48
C THR A 321 -5.03 1.91 0.07
N ILE A 322 -5.04 3.21 -0.23
CA ILE A 322 -4.06 4.17 0.30
C ILE A 322 -4.21 4.28 1.83
N ASN A 323 -5.43 4.43 2.33
CA ASN A 323 -5.70 4.54 3.77
C ASN A 323 -5.27 3.28 4.54
N ILE A 324 -5.49 2.08 3.99
CA ILE A 324 -5.05 0.83 4.61
C ILE A 324 -3.52 0.76 4.64
N ARG A 325 -2.85 1.10 3.53
CA ARG A 325 -1.38 1.14 3.46
C ARG A 325 -0.79 2.19 4.39
N SER A 326 -1.34 3.39 4.39
CA SER A 326 -0.91 4.47 5.28
C SER A 326 -1.06 4.09 6.75
N ARG A 327 -2.19 3.46 7.13
CA ARG A 327 -2.39 2.95 8.50
C ARG A 327 -1.39 1.85 8.86
N SER A 328 -1.11 0.90 7.96
CA SER A 328 -0.11 -0.13 8.24
C SER A 328 1.30 0.46 8.36
N GLN A 329 1.65 1.43 7.53
CA GLN A 329 2.93 2.13 7.60
C GLN A 329 3.06 3.00 8.88
N ALA A 330 1.96 3.52 9.41
CA ALA A 330 1.98 4.28 10.68
C ALA A 330 2.40 3.44 11.89
N PHE A 331 2.33 2.10 11.80
CA PHE A 331 2.70 1.16 12.85
C PHE A 331 4.06 0.49 12.63
N LEU A 332 4.74 0.80 11.53
CA LEU A 332 6.09 0.30 11.23
C LEU A 332 7.08 1.45 11.27
N ASP A 333 8.31 1.16 11.71
CA ASP A 333 9.43 2.06 11.54
C ASP A 333 9.87 2.04 10.06
N PRO A 334 10.02 3.19 9.40
CA PRO A 334 10.31 3.26 7.97
C PRO A 334 11.74 2.81 7.62
N VAL A 335 12.66 2.82 8.58
CA VAL A 335 14.08 2.51 8.38
C VAL A 335 14.36 1.04 8.69
N VAL A 336 13.95 0.59 9.86
CA VAL A 336 14.23 -0.77 10.35
C VAL A 336 13.16 -1.76 9.90
N HIS A 337 11.99 -1.29 9.43
CA HIS A 337 10.82 -2.09 9.01
C HIS A 337 10.26 -3.00 10.12
N MET A 338 10.44 -2.60 11.37
CA MET A 338 9.91 -3.26 12.55
C MET A 338 8.68 -2.51 13.10
N PRO A 339 7.79 -3.17 13.84
CA PRO A 339 6.71 -2.49 14.57
C PRO A 339 7.28 -1.40 15.49
N ASN A 340 6.65 -0.23 15.44
CA ASN A 340 7.11 0.95 16.19
C ASN A 340 6.37 1.11 17.52
N LEU A 341 6.67 2.19 18.26
CA LEU A 341 6.04 2.51 19.54
C LEU A 341 4.51 2.62 19.47
N ARG A 342 3.94 3.09 18.34
CA ARG A 342 2.48 3.14 18.16
C ARG A 342 1.88 1.72 18.08
N ALA A 343 2.59 0.80 17.44
CA ALA A 343 2.21 -0.61 17.42
C ALA A 343 2.26 -1.21 18.83
N LEU A 344 3.32 -0.97 19.59
CA LEU A 344 3.45 -1.41 20.98
C LEU A 344 2.28 -0.87 21.84
N SER A 345 2.02 0.43 21.79
CA SER A 345 0.94 1.05 22.57
C SER A 345 -0.44 0.44 22.26
N ARG A 346 -0.71 0.16 20.97
CA ARG A 346 -1.96 -0.50 20.56
C ARG A 346 -2.08 -1.92 21.08
N GLU A 347 -0.99 -2.69 21.02
CA GLU A 347 -1.00 -4.08 21.50
C GLU A 347 -1.12 -4.13 23.04
N LEU A 348 -0.45 -3.24 23.76
CA LEU A 348 -0.63 -3.12 25.21
C LEU A 348 -2.07 -2.74 25.60
N ALA A 349 -2.75 -1.92 24.78
CA ALA A 349 -4.15 -1.57 25.01
C ALA A 349 -5.11 -2.74 24.72
N SER A 350 -4.74 -3.69 23.88
CA SER A 350 -5.59 -4.83 23.48
C SER A 350 -5.50 -6.02 24.46
N HIS A 351 -4.51 -6.04 25.35
CA HIS A 351 -4.29 -7.14 26.30
C HIS A 351 -4.37 -6.62 27.73
N PRO A 352 -5.14 -7.26 28.64
CA PRO A 352 -5.32 -6.78 30.00
C PRO A 352 -4.01 -6.75 30.81
N TRP A 353 -3.12 -7.70 30.59
CA TRP A 353 -1.82 -7.79 31.19
C TRP A 353 -0.75 -8.15 30.15
N SER A 354 0.45 -7.63 30.29
CA SER A 354 1.59 -7.96 29.43
C SER A 354 2.88 -7.86 30.22
N ALA A 355 3.87 -8.70 29.90
CA ALA A 355 5.24 -8.47 30.29
C ALA A 355 5.94 -7.65 29.21
N LEU A 356 6.45 -6.49 29.57
CA LEU A 356 7.17 -5.59 28.70
C LEU A 356 8.66 -5.67 29.03
N CYS A 357 9.46 -6.14 28.07
CA CYS A 357 10.91 -6.20 28.16
C CYS A 357 11.51 -5.08 27.31
N LEU A 358 12.55 -4.41 27.80
CA LEU A 358 13.35 -3.45 27.04
C LEU A 358 14.76 -4.00 26.86
N LEU A 359 15.26 -3.93 25.63
CA LEU A 359 16.59 -4.37 25.25
C LEU A 359 17.45 -3.13 25.00
N ARG A 360 18.60 -3.07 25.61
CA ARG A 360 19.56 -1.98 25.51
C ARG A 360 20.90 -2.49 24.96
N VAL A 361 21.39 -1.84 23.90
CA VAL A 361 22.66 -2.21 23.24
C VAL A 361 23.52 -0.95 23.03
N PRO A 362 24.19 -0.44 24.08
CA PRO A 362 24.91 0.84 24.02
C PRO A 362 26.02 0.84 22.96
N GLU A 363 26.75 -0.27 22.83
CA GLU A 363 27.85 -0.41 21.87
C GLU A 363 27.41 -0.23 20.42
N LEU A 364 26.13 -0.48 20.12
CA LEU A 364 25.59 -0.36 18.78
C LEU A 364 25.61 1.09 18.28
N GLU A 365 25.59 2.07 19.16
CA GLU A 365 25.72 3.48 18.80
C GLU A 365 27.15 3.80 18.35
N VAL A 366 28.14 3.30 19.08
CA VAL A 366 29.57 3.45 18.76
C VAL A 366 29.90 2.70 17.47
N LEU A 367 29.43 1.46 17.32
CA LEU A 367 29.58 0.67 16.11
C LEU A 367 28.94 1.37 14.89
N GLY A 368 27.77 1.97 15.08
CA GLY A 368 27.08 2.72 14.03
C GLY A 368 27.82 3.99 13.60
N ARG A 369 28.53 4.66 14.51
CA ARG A 369 29.39 5.81 14.18
C ARG A 369 30.64 5.38 13.39
N ASN A 370 31.25 4.27 13.75
CA ASN A 370 32.52 3.82 13.17
C ASN A 370 32.32 3.07 11.83
N TYR A 371 31.29 2.23 11.74
CA TYR A 371 31.04 1.34 10.59
C TYR A 371 29.80 1.72 9.77
N GLY A 372 29.14 2.81 10.14
CA GLY A 372 27.99 3.35 9.43
C GLY A 372 26.63 2.86 9.93
N VAL A 373 25.60 3.62 9.60
CA VAL A 373 24.21 3.41 10.05
C VAL A 373 23.65 2.06 9.57
N LEU A 374 24.12 1.56 8.44
CA LEU A 374 23.65 0.30 7.85
C LEU A 374 23.92 -0.91 8.76
N LEU A 375 25.10 -0.97 9.40
CA LEU A 375 25.40 -2.00 10.40
C LEU A 375 24.33 -2.01 11.51
N ARG A 376 24.00 -0.84 12.04
CA ARG A 376 23.00 -0.70 13.12
C ARG A 376 21.61 -1.16 12.73
N ILE A 377 21.21 -0.85 11.48
CA ILE A 377 19.91 -1.26 10.93
C ILE A 377 19.87 -2.79 10.79
N GLN A 378 20.88 -3.38 10.13
CA GLN A 378 20.92 -4.83 9.88
C GLN A 378 21.06 -5.62 11.16
N TYR A 379 21.87 -5.15 12.12
CA TYR A 379 21.97 -5.76 13.46
C TYR A 379 20.59 -5.87 14.12
N LYS A 380 19.85 -4.75 14.20
CA LYS A 380 18.50 -4.72 14.81
C LYS A 380 17.52 -5.64 14.08
N GLN A 381 17.57 -5.67 12.75
CA GLN A 381 16.71 -6.55 11.95
C GLN A 381 17.01 -8.03 12.21
N GLN A 382 18.28 -8.42 12.22
CA GLN A 382 18.67 -9.82 12.42
C GLN A 382 18.44 -10.26 13.88
N LEU A 383 18.75 -9.41 14.86
CA LEU A 383 18.44 -9.70 16.26
C LEU A 383 16.92 -9.87 16.47
N ALA A 384 16.10 -9.02 15.87
CA ALA A 384 14.64 -9.16 15.94
C ALA A 384 14.14 -10.46 15.29
N GLN A 385 14.71 -10.86 14.15
CA GLN A 385 14.40 -12.16 13.51
C GLN A 385 14.80 -13.34 14.40
N TRP A 386 15.97 -13.26 15.02
CA TRP A 386 16.46 -14.26 15.96
C TRP A 386 15.52 -14.42 17.16
N ILE A 387 15.14 -13.33 17.79
CA ILE A 387 14.18 -13.31 18.91
C ILE A 387 12.81 -13.84 18.48
N ASN A 388 12.31 -13.43 17.31
CA ASN A 388 11.01 -13.88 16.79
C ASN A 388 10.92 -15.39 16.62
N GLY A 389 12.05 -16.09 16.42
CA GLY A 389 12.09 -17.55 16.34
C GLY A 389 11.67 -18.27 17.62
N THR A 390 11.72 -17.60 18.77
CA THR A 390 11.34 -18.14 20.09
C THR A 390 10.02 -17.58 20.62
N LEU A 391 9.47 -16.55 19.97
CA LEU A 391 8.23 -15.90 20.41
C LEU A 391 6.97 -16.70 20.05
N GLN A 392 5.96 -16.60 20.91
CA GLN A 392 4.62 -17.15 20.66
C GLN A 392 3.82 -16.26 19.67
N PRO A 393 2.76 -16.78 19.04
CA PRO A 393 2.01 -16.07 17.98
C PRO A 393 1.48 -14.68 18.32
N LYS A 394 1.32 -14.38 19.62
CA LYS A 394 0.84 -13.07 20.09
C LYS A 394 1.96 -12.17 20.62
N GLU A 395 3.15 -12.69 20.75
CA GLU A 395 4.32 -11.95 21.24
C GLU A 395 5.05 -11.30 20.07
N GLN A 396 5.68 -10.15 20.28
CA GLN A 396 6.29 -9.40 19.19
C GLN A 396 7.43 -8.51 19.65
N VAL A 397 8.42 -8.30 18.77
CA VAL A 397 9.52 -7.35 18.93
C VAL A 397 9.14 -6.01 18.31
N TYR A 398 9.53 -4.90 18.95
CA TYR A 398 9.28 -3.53 18.54
C TYR A 398 10.59 -2.74 18.48
N HIS A 399 10.71 -1.87 17.49
CA HIS A 399 11.75 -0.85 17.44
C HIS A 399 11.24 0.45 18.06
N LEU A 400 11.98 0.98 19.01
CA LEU A 400 11.63 2.22 19.71
C LEU A 400 12.65 3.30 19.39
N THR A 401 12.23 4.38 18.75
CA THR A 401 13.10 5.52 18.48
C THR A 401 13.54 6.17 19.79
N GLY A 402 14.85 6.32 20.00
CA GLY A 402 15.42 6.79 21.27
C GLY A 402 15.73 5.69 22.29
N TYR A 403 15.22 4.51 22.08
CA TYR A 403 15.56 3.27 22.75
C TYR A 403 15.98 2.23 21.71
N ASP A 404 16.53 1.08 22.11
CA ASP A 404 16.94 0.12 21.08
C ASP A 404 15.78 -0.75 20.63
N MET A 405 15.32 -1.67 21.43
CA MET A 405 14.20 -2.55 21.09
C MET A 405 13.37 -2.89 22.33
N ALA A 406 12.11 -3.23 22.13
CA ALA A 406 11.26 -3.77 23.17
C ALA A 406 10.63 -5.08 22.72
N VAL A 407 10.34 -5.96 23.66
CA VAL A 407 9.63 -7.21 23.43
C VAL A 407 8.39 -7.23 24.33
N ARG A 408 7.23 -7.48 23.73
CA ARG A 408 6.02 -7.73 24.50
C ARG A 408 5.80 -9.23 24.56
N LEU A 409 5.70 -9.76 25.78
CA LEU A 409 5.36 -11.16 26.07
C LEU A 409 3.96 -11.24 26.69
N GLU A 410 3.33 -12.41 26.67
CA GLU A 410 2.09 -12.64 27.40
C GLU A 410 2.37 -12.65 28.93
N ALA A 411 1.40 -12.18 29.73
CA ALA A 411 1.57 -12.01 31.17
C ALA A 411 1.75 -13.32 31.94
N GLU A 412 1.33 -14.42 31.35
CA GLU A 412 1.54 -15.76 31.89
C GLU A 412 3.01 -16.22 31.76
N SER A 413 3.86 -15.38 31.13
CA SER A 413 5.28 -15.62 31.00
C SER A 413 5.96 -15.42 32.36
N HIS A 414 6.24 -16.51 33.04
CA HIS A 414 6.99 -16.48 34.31
C HIS A 414 8.42 -15.97 34.10
N GLN A 415 9.06 -15.52 35.18
CA GLN A 415 10.45 -15.05 35.20
C GLN A 415 11.40 -15.99 34.41
N GLN A 416 11.23 -17.30 34.52
CA GLN A 416 12.00 -18.30 33.79
C GLN A 416 11.97 -18.12 32.26
N ARG A 417 10.85 -17.63 31.69
CA ARG A 417 10.78 -17.37 30.24
C ARG A 417 11.60 -16.14 29.85
N ILE A 418 11.64 -15.13 30.71
CA ILE A 418 12.47 -13.93 30.50
C ILE A 418 13.94 -14.29 30.57
N GLU A 419 14.33 -15.15 31.49
CA GLU A 419 15.69 -15.69 31.62
C GLU A 419 16.07 -16.51 30.36
N THR A 420 15.17 -17.38 29.90
CA THR A 420 15.37 -18.12 28.62
C THR A 420 15.50 -17.19 27.42
N LEU A 421 14.73 -16.10 27.36
CA LEU A 421 14.85 -15.08 26.31
C LEU A 421 16.21 -14.38 26.37
N ASP A 422 16.66 -14.02 27.54
CA ASP A 422 17.97 -13.39 27.78
C ASP A 422 19.13 -14.31 27.36
N GLU A 423 19.07 -15.59 27.74
CA GLU A 423 20.05 -16.59 27.32
C GLU A 423 20.06 -16.76 25.80
N HIS A 424 18.87 -16.76 25.15
CA HIS A 424 18.77 -16.84 23.70
C HIS A 424 19.35 -15.60 23.03
N ILE A 425 19.12 -14.40 23.57
CA ILE A 425 19.70 -13.15 23.06
C ILE A 425 21.23 -13.18 23.17
N LYS A 426 21.80 -13.69 24.26
CA LYS A 426 23.25 -13.80 24.48
C LYS A 426 23.94 -14.75 23.50
N GLN A 427 23.21 -15.71 22.91
CA GLN A 427 23.73 -16.61 21.88
C GLN A 427 23.75 -15.98 20.48
N PHE A 428 23.16 -14.80 20.30
CA PHE A 428 23.10 -14.14 19.03
C PHE A 428 24.45 -13.60 18.60
N VAL A 429 24.91 -13.99 17.40
CA VAL A 429 26.13 -13.50 16.77
C VAL A 429 25.75 -12.86 15.43
N PHE A 430 26.07 -11.58 15.29
CA PHE A 430 25.88 -10.86 14.04
C PHE A 430 27.15 -10.91 13.20
N ILE A 431 27.05 -11.26 11.92
CA ILE A 431 28.19 -11.26 11.02
C ILE A 431 28.14 -10.01 10.14
N TRP A 432 29.14 -9.16 10.26
CA TRP A 432 29.30 -7.97 9.43
C TRP A 432 30.62 -8.04 8.65
N ASP A 433 30.54 -8.00 7.32
CA ASP A 433 31.72 -8.15 6.42
C ASP A 433 32.64 -9.33 6.78
N GLY A 434 32.05 -10.46 7.15
CA GLY A 434 32.78 -11.66 7.56
C GLY A 434 33.31 -11.64 8.99
N MET A 435 33.14 -10.56 9.74
CA MET A 435 33.55 -10.44 11.14
C MET A 435 32.37 -10.67 12.09
N PRO A 436 32.52 -11.49 13.14
CA PRO A 436 31.51 -11.65 14.17
C PRO A 436 31.48 -10.41 15.08
N VAL A 437 30.29 -9.84 15.23
CA VAL A 437 30.00 -8.70 16.10
C VAL A 437 28.97 -9.16 17.12
N GLN A 438 29.32 -9.13 18.39
CA GLN A 438 28.48 -9.57 19.50
C GLN A 438 28.48 -8.55 20.62
N PRO A 439 27.79 -7.40 20.48
CA PRO A 439 27.68 -6.40 21.53
C PRO A 439 26.86 -6.93 22.71
N GLN A 440 27.14 -6.43 23.89
CA GLN A 440 26.37 -6.76 25.09
C GLN A 440 24.96 -6.21 25.00
N VAL A 441 23.99 -7.01 25.41
CA VAL A 441 22.56 -6.64 25.44
C VAL A 441 22.07 -6.66 26.89
N GLY A 442 21.72 -5.49 27.42
CA GLY A 442 21.04 -5.37 28.71
C GLY A 442 19.53 -5.62 28.54
N VAL A 443 18.95 -6.40 29.45
CA VAL A 443 17.55 -6.77 29.47
C VAL A 443 16.89 -6.30 30.75
N SER A 444 15.87 -5.45 30.63
CA SER A 444 15.00 -5.09 31.75
C SER A 444 13.56 -5.47 31.46
N TYR A 445 12.76 -5.69 32.48
CA TYR A 445 11.35 -6.03 32.28
C TYR A 445 10.46 -5.51 33.40
N CYS A 446 9.17 -5.37 33.10
CA CYS A 446 8.10 -5.11 34.04
C CYS A 446 6.78 -5.73 33.60
N TYR A 447 5.88 -5.94 34.53
CA TYR A 447 4.50 -6.35 34.25
C TYR A 447 3.60 -5.12 34.21
N VAL A 448 2.87 -4.94 33.11
CA VAL A 448 1.99 -3.79 32.92
C VAL A 448 0.54 -4.21 32.72
N ARG A 449 -0.38 -3.44 33.30
CA ARG A 449 -1.82 -3.62 33.15
C ARG A 449 -2.39 -2.58 32.21
N SER A 450 -3.26 -3.00 31.31
CA SER A 450 -4.01 -2.09 30.44
C SER A 450 -5.11 -1.32 31.22
N PRO A 451 -5.29 -0.01 30.93
CA PRO A 451 -4.48 0.86 30.10
C PRO A 451 -3.15 1.26 30.77
N VAL A 452 -2.06 1.26 29.99
CA VAL A 452 -0.75 1.67 30.49
C VAL A 452 -0.69 3.20 30.52
N ASN A 453 -0.84 3.77 31.70
CA ASN A 453 -0.68 5.20 31.89
C ASN A 453 0.82 5.55 31.86
N HIS A 454 1.17 6.66 31.19
CA HIS A 454 2.55 7.17 31.12
C HIS A 454 3.58 6.17 30.57
N LEU A 455 3.26 5.47 29.46
CA LEU A 455 4.13 4.49 28.82
C LEU A 455 5.56 5.00 28.61
N TYR A 456 5.75 6.27 28.24
CA TYR A 456 7.07 6.88 28.05
C TYR A 456 7.89 6.92 29.35
N LEU A 457 7.25 7.15 30.50
CA LEU A 457 7.92 7.12 31.78
C LEU A 457 8.39 5.70 32.10
N VAL A 458 7.52 4.70 31.93
CA VAL A 458 7.86 3.29 32.14
C VAL A 458 9.02 2.85 31.23
N LEU A 459 9.01 3.27 29.96
CA LEU A 459 10.12 2.98 29.05
C LEU A 459 11.43 3.66 29.47
N GLY A 460 11.36 4.88 29.98
CA GLY A 460 12.51 5.59 30.51
C GLY A 460 13.12 4.86 31.73
N GLU A 461 12.27 4.45 32.66
CA GLU A 461 12.68 3.69 33.84
C GLU A 461 13.26 2.32 33.45
N LEU A 462 12.62 1.60 32.50
CA LEU A 462 13.15 0.36 31.95
C LEU A 462 14.52 0.56 31.30
N GLY A 463 14.74 1.68 30.59
CA GLY A 463 16.03 2.01 29.98
C GLY A 463 17.16 2.05 30.99
N ILE A 464 16.93 2.70 32.13
CA ILE A 464 17.93 2.81 33.23
C ILE A 464 18.20 1.42 33.83
N VAL A 465 17.14 0.63 34.04
CA VAL A 465 17.29 -0.73 34.60
C VAL A 465 17.99 -1.66 33.60
N ALA A 466 17.80 -1.46 32.30
CA ALA A 466 18.51 -2.21 31.26
C ALA A 466 20.02 -1.88 31.24
N ASP A 467 20.40 -0.62 31.47
CA ASP A 467 21.81 -0.25 31.63
C ASP A 467 22.43 -0.93 32.88
N LEU A 468 21.66 -1.10 33.96
CA LEU A 468 22.10 -1.86 35.13
C LEU A 468 22.28 -3.35 34.82
N SER A 469 21.39 -3.93 34.04
CA SER A 469 21.47 -5.33 33.57
C SER A 469 22.77 -5.62 32.82
N LEU A 470 23.36 -4.66 32.12
CA LEU A 470 24.68 -4.81 31.49
C LEU A 470 25.78 -5.10 32.52
N SER A 471 25.70 -4.52 33.74
CA SER A 471 26.69 -4.73 34.78
C SER A 471 26.45 -6.01 35.58
N THR A 472 25.18 -6.40 35.79
CA THR A 472 24.82 -7.60 36.55
C THR A 472 24.81 -8.86 35.70
N ASN A 473 24.76 -8.70 34.36
CA ASN A 473 24.67 -9.77 33.38
C ASN A 473 23.42 -10.67 33.55
N HIS A 474 22.34 -10.15 34.14
CA HIS A 474 21.06 -10.82 34.35
C HIS A 474 19.90 -9.88 33.98
N PRO A 475 18.73 -10.39 33.55
CA PRO A 475 17.55 -9.58 33.31
C PRO A 475 17.04 -8.96 34.61
N GLU A 476 16.82 -7.65 34.63
CA GLU A 476 16.45 -6.90 35.81
C GLU A 476 14.98 -6.50 35.83
N ASN A 477 14.33 -6.69 36.98
CA ASN A 477 12.91 -6.36 37.16
C ASN A 477 12.74 -4.94 37.71
N LEU A 478 12.06 -4.07 36.95
CA LEU A 478 11.76 -2.69 37.36
C LEU A 478 11.00 -2.61 38.69
N GLN A 479 10.04 -3.52 38.93
CA GLN A 479 9.18 -3.50 40.11
C GLN A 479 9.94 -3.88 41.41
N GLN A 480 10.98 -4.68 41.29
CA GLN A 480 11.81 -5.06 42.43
C GLN A 480 12.82 -3.97 42.84
N ARG A 481 13.23 -3.11 41.91
CA ARG A 481 14.23 -2.06 42.14
C ARG A 481 13.64 -0.74 42.65
N GLY A 482 12.33 -0.55 42.62
CA GLY A 482 11.61 0.60 43.18
C GLY A 482 11.91 1.95 42.49
N ALA A 483 10.88 2.67 42.07
CA ALA A 483 10.98 3.96 41.38
C ALA A 483 11.77 5.04 42.11
N VAL A 484 11.83 4.98 43.44
CA VAL A 484 12.54 5.94 44.29
C VAL A 484 14.07 5.83 44.15
N HIS A 485 14.62 4.61 43.98
CA HIS A 485 16.06 4.40 43.79
C HIS A 485 16.53 4.92 42.42
N LEU A 486 15.69 4.77 41.39
CA LEU A 486 15.97 5.20 40.03
C LEU A 486 15.98 6.72 39.88
N GLN A 487 15.01 7.41 40.49
CA GLN A 487 14.99 8.88 40.50
C GLN A 487 16.19 9.46 41.22
N ARG A 488 16.64 8.81 42.31
CA ARG A 488 17.81 9.22 43.07
C ARG A 488 19.10 9.05 42.25
N SER A 489 19.28 7.91 41.59
CA SER A 489 20.43 7.64 40.70
C SER A 489 20.53 8.62 39.54
N LEU A 490 19.40 8.95 38.87
CA LEU A 490 19.36 9.97 37.82
C LEU A 490 19.72 11.36 38.34
N LYS A 491 19.16 11.74 39.48
CA LYS A 491 19.45 13.03 40.11
C LYS A 491 20.93 13.15 40.47
N ASP A 492 21.52 12.07 40.97
CA ASP A 492 22.93 12.01 41.32
C ASP A 492 23.83 12.10 40.08
N LYS A 493 23.47 11.42 38.97
CA LYS A 493 24.18 11.54 37.68
C LYS A 493 24.14 12.96 37.13
N VAL A 494 22.96 13.57 37.09
CA VAL A 494 22.79 14.96 36.60
C VAL A 494 23.53 15.95 37.48
N ALA A 495 23.50 15.76 38.81
CA ALA A 495 24.25 16.59 39.72
C ALA A 495 25.76 16.44 39.52
N MET A 496 26.26 15.23 39.29
CA MET A 496 27.69 14.99 39.00
C MET A 496 28.10 15.59 37.66
N MET A 497 27.26 15.46 36.60
CA MET A 497 27.51 16.12 35.31
C MET A 497 27.61 17.64 35.45
N SER A 498 26.69 18.25 36.19
CA SER A 498 26.74 19.70 36.49
C SER A 498 28.02 20.11 37.22
N ARG A 499 28.43 19.34 38.23
CA ARG A 499 29.70 19.56 38.95
C ARG A 499 30.92 19.43 38.01
N LEU A 500 30.91 18.43 37.13
CA LEU A 500 31.98 18.23 36.14
C LEU A 500 32.10 19.39 35.16
N GLN A 501 30.97 19.92 34.66
CA GLN A 501 30.95 21.10 33.81
C GLN A 501 31.49 22.33 34.56
N THR A 502 31.04 22.57 35.78
CA THR A 502 31.52 23.66 36.61
C THR A 502 33.03 23.50 36.91
N ALA A 503 33.51 22.29 37.17
CA ALA A 503 34.93 22.03 37.38
C ALA A 503 35.80 22.31 36.14
N LEU A 504 35.27 22.01 34.94
CA LEU A 504 35.93 22.37 33.67
C LEU A 504 35.98 23.89 33.46
N GLU A 505 34.93 24.61 33.80
CA GLU A 505 34.83 26.08 33.63
C GLU A 505 35.65 26.84 34.66
N GLN A 506 35.64 26.39 35.92
CA GLN A 506 36.32 27.05 37.06
C GLN A 506 37.73 26.51 37.33
N ASN A 507 38.26 25.58 36.50
CA ASN A 507 39.54 24.91 36.76
C ASN A 507 39.61 24.22 38.12
N ALA A 508 38.53 23.64 38.62
CA ALA A 508 38.44 23.00 39.93
C ALA A 508 38.97 21.56 39.97
N PHE A 509 39.82 21.20 39.03
CA PHE A 509 40.56 19.94 39.04
C PHE A 509 41.91 20.11 39.72
N SER A 510 42.44 19.02 40.27
CA SER A 510 43.77 18.91 40.83
C SER A 510 44.52 17.75 40.19
N LEU A 511 45.78 17.96 39.85
CA LEU A 511 46.68 16.93 39.36
C LEU A 511 47.59 16.49 40.51
N LEU A 512 47.59 15.21 40.81
CA LEU A 512 48.52 14.55 41.72
C LEU A 512 49.56 13.79 40.89
N VAL A 513 50.74 13.58 41.44
CA VAL A 513 51.82 12.86 40.80
C VAL A 513 52.23 11.67 41.63
N GLN A 514 52.26 10.49 41.06
CA GLN A 514 52.72 9.27 41.70
C GLN A 514 54.04 8.81 41.05
N PRO A 515 55.13 8.66 41.78
CA PRO A 515 56.40 8.14 41.28
C PRO A 515 56.26 6.64 40.96
N VAL A 516 56.60 6.24 39.75
CA VAL A 516 56.60 4.83 39.32
C VAL A 516 58.05 4.46 39.02
N ARG A 517 58.55 3.38 39.61
CA ARG A 517 59.90 2.84 39.42
C ARG A 517 59.80 1.46 38.80
N GLY A 518 60.39 1.31 37.63
CA GLY A 518 60.52 0.04 36.95
C GLY A 518 61.65 -0.82 37.50
N LEU A 519 61.52 -2.13 37.38
CA LEU A 519 62.52 -3.11 37.81
C LEU A 519 63.91 -2.95 37.18
N ARG A 520 63.96 -2.29 35.97
CA ARG A 520 65.18 -2.04 35.18
C ARG A 520 65.79 -0.66 35.42
N GLY A 521 65.32 0.07 36.47
CA GLY A 521 65.88 1.39 36.85
C GLY A 521 65.17 2.56 36.15
N ASP A 522 64.20 2.30 35.27
CA ASP A 522 63.37 3.34 34.68
C ASP A 522 62.48 3.98 35.75
N HIS A 523 62.35 5.31 35.69
CA HIS A 523 61.47 6.03 36.58
C HIS A 523 60.70 7.11 35.81
N TYR A 524 59.45 7.25 36.11
CA TYR A 524 58.55 8.28 35.63
C TYR A 524 57.51 8.64 36.67
N HIS A 525 56.76 9.70 36.40
CA HIS A 525 55.68 10.16 37.27
C HIS A 525 54.35 10.01 36.54
N GLU A 526 53.42 9.27 37.14
CA GLU A 526 52.07 9.16 36.64
C GLU A 526 51.25 10.33 37.13
N VAL A 527 50.54 11.02 36.22
CA VAL A 527 49.66 12.14 36.50
C VAL A 527 48.27 11.61 36.77
N LEU A 528 47.76 11.83 37.96
CA LEU A 528 46.48 11.36 38.44
C LEU A 528 45.52 12.55 38.62
N LEU A 529 44.40 12.52 37.92
CA LEU A 529 43.35 13.54 37.98
C LEU A 529 42.51 13.38 39.24
N ARG A 530 42.15 14.49 39.88
CA ARG A 530 41.16 14.57 40.94
C ARG A 530 40.28 15.78 40.69
N MET A 531 38.98 15.66 40.98
CA MET A 531 38.06 16.79 40.96
C MET A 531 37.80 17.25 42.39
N ARG A 532 37.66 18.57 42.61
CA ARG A 532 37.29 19.11 43.92
C ARG A 532 35.79 19.35 43.96
N ASP A 533 35.15 18.97 45.06
CA ASP A 533 33.77 19.35 45.31
C ASP A 533 33.67 20.78 45.89
N ASP A 534 32.43 21.24 46.08
CA ASP A 534 32.15 22.58 46.62
C ASP A 534 32.70 22.78 48.01
N ASN A 535 32.99 21.71 48.76
CA ASN A 535 33.58 21.72 50.12
C ASN A 535 35.10 21.53 50.09
N GLY A 536 35.71 21.43 48.91
CA GLY A 536 37.15 21.21 48.75
C GLY A 536 37.60 19.75 48.90
N ALA A 537 36.69 18.78 49.12
CA ALA A 537 37.00 17.37 49.16
C ALA A 537 37.32 16.84 47.75
N LEU A 538 38.21 15.83 47.69
CA LEU A 538 38.65 15.24 46.43
C LEU A 538 37.66 14.13 45.98
N ILE A 539 37.15 14.26 44.75
CA ILE A 539 36.37 13.25 44.08
C ILE A 539 37.30 12.46 43.17
N PHE A 540 37.20 11.13 43.22
CA PHE A 540 38.06 10.23 42.46
C PHE A 540 37.57 10.01 41.04
N PRO A 541 38.46 9.71 40.08
CA PRO A 541 38.12 9.52 38.66
C PRO A 541 37.04 8.47 38.41
N GLU A 542 37.02 7.39 39.18
CA GLU A 542 36.03 6.29 39.09
C GLU A 542 34.59 6.78 39.26
N GLN A 543 34.37 7.90 39.94
CA GLN A 543 33.05 8.47 40.19
C GLN A 543 32.58 9.40 39.05
N PHE A 544 33.49 10.12 38.40
CA PHE A 544 33.09 11.13 37.40
C PHE A 544 33.51 10.82 35.94
N LEU A 545 34.55 9.99 35.69
CA LEU A 545 34.95 9.64 34.32
C LEU A 545 33.88 8.86 33.54
N PRO A 546 33.16 7.89 34.15
CA PRO A 546 32.06 7.22 33.45
C PRO A 546 30.97 8.21 33.03
N ILE A 547 30.70 9.22 33.85
CA ILE A 547 29.73 10.27 33.55
C ILE A 547 30.27 11.21 32.47
N ALA A 548 31.57 11.56 32.52
CA ALA A 548 32.22 12.32 31.47
C ALA A 548 32.09 11.62 30.09
N GLN A 549 32.24 10.32 30.07
CA GLN A 549 32.11 9.49 28.90
C GLN A 549 30.65 9.45 28.41
N GLU A 550 29.68 9.20 29.27
CA GLU A 550 28.24 9.15 28.95
C GLU A 550 27.74 10.48 28.34
N PHE A 551 28.25 11.62 28.84
CA PHE A 551 27.85 12.95 28.38
C PHE A 551 28.81 13.58 27.35
N GLY A 552 29.79 12.83 26.84
CA GLY A 552 30.68 13.29 25.78
C GLY A 552 31.69 14.35 26.22
N LEU A 553 32.03 14.42 27.52
CA LEU A 553 32.96 15.38 28.08
C LEU A 553 34.40 14.85 28.20
N SER A 554 34.66 13.56 27.91
CA SER A 554 35.99 12.94 28.05
C SER A 554 37.10 13.72 27.35
N SER A 555 36.92 14.07 26.07
CA SER A 555 37.93 14.82 25.32
C SER A 555 38.24 16.20 25.94
N ARG A 556 37.25 16.85 26.56
CA ARG A 556 37.46 18.14 27.24
C ARG A 556 38.27 17.95 28.53
N VAL A 557 38.04 16.87 29.27
CA VAL A 557 38.81 16.51 30.46
C VAL A 557 40.24 16.17 30.09
N ASP A 558 40.44 15.35 29.05
CA ASP A 558 41.76 14.96 28.53
C ASP A 558 42.59 16.19 28.10
N LEU A 559 41.95 17.09 27.34
CA LEU A 559 42.60 18.32 26.90
C LEU A 559 43.00 19.21 28.07
N TRP A 560 42.12 19.35 29.08
CA TRP A 560 42.41 20.10 30.29
C TRP A 560 43.63 19.52 31.06
N VAL A 561 43.69 18.18 31.23
CA VAL A 561 44.79 17.49 31.89
C VAL A 561 46.10 17.71 31.13
N LEU A 562 46.08 17.57 29.81
CA LEU A 562 47.23 17.76 28.95
C LEU A 562 47.75 19.20 29.01
N GLU A 563 46.87 20.20 28.81
CA GLU A 563 47.25 21.62 28.86
C GLU A 563 47.84 22.01 30.22
N ARG A 564 47.23 21.54 31.30
CA ARG A 564 47.69 21.87 32.66
C ARG A 564 49.04 21.23 32.97
N THR A 565 49.24 19.97 32.54
CA THR A 565 50.51 19.27 32.72
C THR A 565 51.62 19.93 31.92
N LEU A 566 51.40 20.28 30.67
CA LEU A 566 52.34 20.97 29.80
C LEU A 566 52.70 22.36 30.37
N SER A 567 51.73 23.12 30.84
CA SER A 567 51.94 24.42 31.44
C SER A 567 52.79 24.31 32.69
N PHE A 568 52.56 23.33 33.55
CA PHE A 568 53.35 23.05 34.73
C PHE A 568 54.80 22.72 34.37
N LEU A 569 55.01 21.85 33.39
CA LEU A 569 56.36 21.49 32.90
C LEU A 569 57.11 22.67 32.29
N ALA A 570 56.43 23.52 31.52
CA ALA A 570 57.02 24.74 30.96
C ALA A 570 57.51 25.70 32.06
N GLN A 571 56.71 25.92 33.12
CA GLN A 571 57.03 26.81 34.22
C GLN A 571 58.16 26.28 35.12
N HIS A 572 58.33 24.96 35.27
CA HIS A 572 59.26 24.33 36.17
C HIS A 572 60.42 23.63 35.44
N ARG A 573 60.64 23.92 34.16
CA ARG A 573 61.64 23.27 33.28
C ARG A 573 63.06 23.24 33.90
N GLN A 574 63.45 24.30 34.57
CA GLN A 574 64.76 24.37 35.20
C GLN A 574 64.88 23.54 36.48
N ARG A 575 63.76 23.29 37.19
CA ARG A 575 63.71 22.54 38.48
C ARG A 575 63.49 21.04 38.29
N LEU A 576 63.01 20.63 37.08
CA LEU A 576 62.67 19.24 36.80
C LEU A 576 63.42 18.74 35.51
N PRO A 577 64.76 18.83 35.49
CA PRO A 577 65.46 18.41 34.27
C PRO A 577 65.37 16.88 34.09
N GLY A 578 64.93 16.44 32.90
CA GLY A 578 64.87 15.00 32.54
C GLY A 578 63.74 14.18 33.18
N GLN A 579 62.82 14.80 33.92
CA GLN A 579 61.68 14.11 34.49
C GLN A 579 60.68 13.71 33.39
N ARG A 580 60.17 12.48 33.48
CA ARG A 580 59.16 11.94 32.57
C ARG A 580 57.83 11.86 33.27
N PHE A 581 56.78 12.27 32.55
CA PHE A 581 55.40 12.22 33.05
C PHE A 581 54.55 11.37 32.12
N ALA A 582 53.71 10.49 32.68
CA ALA A 582 52.71 9.71 31.97
C ALA A 582 51.33 10.27 32.28
N ILE A 583 50.53 10.50 31.24
CA ILE A 583 49.16 10.98 31.34
C ILE A 583 48.24 9.89 30.78
N ASN A 584 47.23 9.49 31.54
CA ASN A 584 46.17 8.59 31.09
C ASN A 584 45.12 9.42 30.35
N LEU A 585 44.82 9.05 29.10
CA LEU A 585 43.76 9.64 28.29
C LEU A 585 42.59 8.65 28.21
N ALA A 586 41.32 9.14 28.22
CA ALA A 586 40.11 8.33 28.23
C ALA A 586 39.68 7.83 26.82
#